data_1910ce1d385af407645bcf5f71418152
#
_entry.id   1910ce1d385af407645bcf5f71418152
#
_cell.length_a   1.000
_cell.length_b   1.000
_cell.length_c   1.000
_cell.angle_alpha   90.00
_cell.angle_beta   90.00
_cell.angle_gamma   90.00
#
_symmetry.space_group_name_H-M   'P 1'
#
loop_
_entity.id
_entity.type
_entity.pdbx_description
1 polymer ?
#
loop_
_entity_poly.entity_id
_entity_poly.type
_entity_poly.pdbx_seq_one_letter_code
_entity_poly.pdbx_strand_id
1 'polypeptide(L)'
;AQFQVCNWHTVDVAANGWENGFDLVLAHMTPAIASAEAFLKLSQASRDWCMMVKPTRRNSVVLDGLYTYLGMEPEGKNMNKTLSYALDLLHLKGINAKLDYEKQERKYEYPLEDVIWEYTARIESRHALTDQDKQKIRGYLSDLAEKDMVKETTISQIAAVYWQV
;
A
#
# COMPACT_ATOMS: atom_id res chain seq x y z
N ALA A 1 24.28 7.02 -9.97
CA ALA A 1 23.06 7.38 -9.26
C ALA A 1 23.43 8.32 -8.10
N GLN A 2 22.62 9.34 -7.88
CA GLN A 2 22.74 10.24 -6.73
C GLN A 2 21.56 9.96 -5.79
N PHE A 3 21.83 9.97 -4.49
CA PHE A 3 20.83 9.78 -3.45
C PHE A 3 20.81 11.02 -2.55
N GLN A 4 19.62 11.53 -2.28
CA GLN A 4 19.42 12.65 -1.39
C GLN A 4 18.28 12.33 -0.41
N VAL A 5 18.54 12.55 0.87
CA VAL A 5 17.49 12.43 1.92
C VAL A 5 16.78 13.78 2.03
N CYS A 6 15.47 13.78 1.80
CA CYS A 6 14.65 14.97 1.98
C CYS A 6 13.24 14.58 2.44
N ASN A 7 12.54 15.52 3.07
CA ASN A 7 11.11 15.37 3.35
C ASN A 7 10.32 15.92 2.17
N TRP A 8 9.69 15.04 1.39
CA TRP A 8 8.92 15.43 0.20
C TRP A 8 7.77 16.41 0.48
N HIS A 9 7.17 16.39 1.67
CA HIS A 9 6.11 17.33 2.03
C HIS A 9 6.60 18.78 2.15
N THR A 10 7.82 18.97 2.64
CA THR A 10 8.38 20.31 2.92
C THR A 10 9.43 20.76 1.91
N VAL A 11 9.91 19.85 1.04
CA VAL A 11 10.92 20.20 0.04
C VAL A 11 10.38 21.26 -0.95
N ASP A 12 11.19 22.25 -1.23
CA ASP A 12 10.97 23.21 -2.30
C ASP A 12 11.66 22.71 -3.57
N VAL A 13 10.87 22.32 -4.56
CA VAL A 13 11.34 21.75 -5.83
C VAL A 13 12.17 22.78 -6.61
N ALA A 14 11.73 24.04 -6.64
CA ALA A 14 12.41 25.10 -7.37
C ALA A 14 13.73 25.49 -6.69
N ALA A 15 13.74 25.68 -5.37
CA ALA A 15 14.94 26.03 -4.61
C ALA A 15 16.03 24.94 -4.68
N ASN A 16 15.64 23.68 -4.89
CA ASN A 16 16.60 22.58 -5.11
C ASN A 16 17.03 22.43 -6.57
N GLY A 17 16.55 23.27 -7.49
CA GLY A 17 16.87 23.17 -8.91
C GLY A 17 16.26 21.96 -9.61
N TRP A 18 15.17 21.41 -9.07
CA TRP A 18 14.49 20.21 -9.60
C TRP A 18 13.29 20.55 -10.49
N GLU A 19 12.91 21.81 -10.58
CA GLU A 19 11.80 22.23 -11.43
C GLU A 19 12.10 21.90 -12.90
N ASN A 20 11.20 21.12 -13.53
CA ASN A 20 11.40 20.56 -14.87
C ASN A 20 12.77 19.86 -15.03
N GLY A 21 13.32 19.30 -13.94
CA GLY A 21 14.67 18.75 -13.89
C GLY A 21 14.79 17.32 -14.39
N PHE A 22 13.68 16.58 -14.45
CA PHE A 22 13.70 15.13 -14.69
C PHE A 22 12.79 14.73 -15.85
N ASP A 23 13.24 13.79 -16.71
CA ASP A 23 12.40 13.24 -17.80
C ASP A 23 11.27 12.36 -17.24
N LEU A 24 11.51 11.69 -16.11
CA LEU A 24 10.54 10.87 -15.42
C LEU A 24 10.62 11.10 -13.91
N VAL A 25 9.49 11.38 -13.29
CA VAL A 25 9.35 11.43 -11.83
C VAL A 25 8.44 10.28 -11.38
N LEU A 26 9.00 9.38 -10.56
CA LEU A 26 8.32 8.17 -10.10
C LEU A 26 8.07 8.20 -8.59
N ALA A 27 6.81 8.08 -8.20
CA ALA A 27 6.39 7.80 -6.83
C ALA A 27 5.95 6.33 -6.70
N HIS A 28 6.83 5.48 -6.19
CA HIS A 28 6.60 4.04 -6.10
C HIS A 28 6.38 3.60 -4.65
N MET A 29 5.17 3.08 -4.35
CA MET A 29 4.82 2.49 -3.04
C MET A 29 5.16 3.40 -1.84
N THR A 30 5.05 4.71 -2.01
CA THR A 30 5.46 5.69 -1.00
C THR A 30 4.25 6.37 -0.35
N PRO A 31 4.30 6.67 0.96
CA PRO A 31 3.33 7.55 1.63
C PRO A 31 3.58 9.04 1.37
N ALA A 32 4.71 9.41 0.76
CA ALA A 32 5.13 10.81 0.59
C ALA A 32 4.18 11.67 -0.26
N ILE A 33 3.29 11.07 -1.04
CA ILE A 33 2.31 11.76 -1.89
C ILE A 33 0.88 11.74 -1.29
N ALA A 34 0.76 11.85 0.02
CA ALA A 34 -0.54 11.76 0.71
C ALA A 34 -1.42 13.03 0.61
N SER A 35 -0.88 14.17 0.15
CA SER A 35 -1.62 15.42 -0.06
C SER A 35 -1.63 15.83 -1.54
N ALA A 36 -2.61 16.66 -1.93
CA ALA A 36 -2.69 17.22 -3.28
C ALA A 36 -1.42 18.02 -3.65
N GLU A 37 -0.89 18.81 -2.71
CA GLU A 37 0.34 19.56 -2.91
C GLU A 37 1.53 18.65 -3.17
N ALA A 38 1.75 17.63 -2.32
CA ALA A 38 2.83 16.67 -2.47
C ALA A 38 2.71 15.87 -3.78
N PHE A 39 1.48 15.56 -4.21
CA PHE A 39 1.23 14.90 -5.48
C PHE A 39 1.57 15.80 -6.68
N LEU A 40 1.16 17.07 -6.67
CA LEU A 40 1.42 18.02 -7.75
C LEU A 40 2.91 18.37 -7.90
N LYS A 41 3.71 18.26 -6.83
CA LYS A 41 5.18 18.39 -6.91
C LYS A 41 5.83 17.39 -7.86
N LEU A 42 5.19 16.23 -8.12
CA LEU A 42 5.68 15.29 -9.15
C LEU A 42 5.69 15.95 -10.53
N SER A 43 4.57 16.60 -10.90
CA SER A 43 4.48 17.33 -12.17
C SER A 43 5.41 18.54 -12.23
N GLN A 44 5.58 19.25 -11.10
CA GLN A 44 6.52 20.38 -11.04
C GLN A 44 7.96 19.95 -11.26
N ALA A 45 8.36 18.79 -10.76
CA ALA A 45 9.72 18.28 -10.90
C ALA A 45 9.99 17.63 -12.28
N SER A 46 8.95 17.19 -12.98
CA SER A 46 9.07 16.53 -14.29
C SER A 46 9.00 17.54 -15.43
N ARG A 47 9.76 17.26 -16.50
CA ARG A 47 9.62 17.95 -17.79
C ARG A 47 8.92 17.12 -18.86
N ASP A 48 8.58 15.85 -18.57
CA ASP A 48 7.91 14.98 -19.55
C ASP A 48 6.94 14.03 -18.84
N TRP A 49 7.39 12.99 -18.15
CA TRP A 49 6.54 11.97 -17.57
C TRP A 49 6.52 11.93 -16.06
N CYS A 50 5.36 11.67 -15.52
CA CYS A 50 5.16 11.32 -14.12
C CYS A 50 4.49 9.96 -14.00
N MET A 51 4.84 9.20 -12.94
CA MET A 51 4.23 7.92 -12.63
C MET A 51 4.02 7.78 -11.12
N MET A 52 2.82 7.35 -10.75
CA MET A 52 2.49 6.93 -9.39
C MET A 52 2.12 5.46 -9.39
N VAL A 53 2.79 4.66 -8.56
CA VAL A 53 2.49 3.22 -8.38
C VAL A 53 2.05 2.98 -6.94
N LYS A 54 0.85 2.45 -6.75
CA LYS A 54 0.27 2.17 -5.42
C LYS A 54 -0.53 0.86 -5.40
N PRO A 55 -0.53 0.14 -4.27
CA PRO A 55 -1.49 -0.95 -4.08
C PRO A 55 -2.89 -0.35 -3.94
N THR A 56 -3.86 -0.93 -4.62
CA THR A 56 -5.28 -0.56 -4.54
C THR A 56 -6.09 -1.56 -3.73
N ARG A 57 -5.63 -2.81 -3.72
CA ARG A 57 -6.21 -3.88 -2.93
C ARG A 57 -5.11 -4.84 -2.50
N ARG A 58 -5.18 -5.30 -1.27
CA ARG A 58 -4.30 -6.34 -0.76
C ARG A 58 -5.12 -7.29 0.11
N ASN A 59 -5.12 -8.54 -0.26
CA ASN A 59 -5.75 -9.63 0.47
C ASN A 59 -4.66 -10.57 0.99
N SER A 60 -4.79 -10.98 2.22
CA SER A 60 -3.95 -11.98 2.88
C SER A 60 -4.86 -13.16 3.20
N VAL A 61 -4.64 -14.29 2.53
CA VAL A 61 -5.62 -15.40 2.56
C VAL A 61 -5.85 -15.91 3.97
N VAL A 62 -4.77 -16.10 4.73
CA VAL A 62 -4.87 -16.59 6.11
C VAL A 62 -5.46 -15.53 7.04
N LEU A 63 -4.98 -14.28 6.95
CA LEU A 63 -5.46 -13.20 7.81
C LEU A 63 -6.93 -12.85 7.53
N ASP A 64 -7.33 -12.76 6.26
CA ASP A 64 -8.73 -12.50 5.88
C ASP A 64 -9.65 -13.65 6.34
N GLY A 65 -9.17 -14.90 6.23
CA GLY A 65 -9.85 -16.06 6.77
C GLY A 65 -10.00 -16.00 8.30
N LEU A 66 -8.97 -15.56 9.01
CA LEU A 66 -8.99 -15.38 10.46
C LEU A 66 -10.00 -14.29 10.88
N TYR A 67 -10.04 -13.14 10.19
CA TYR A 67 -11.08 -12.13 10.43
C TYR A 67 -12.49 -12.71 10.28
N THR A 68 -12.72 -13.47 9.22
CA THR A 68 -14.00 -14.15 8.98
C THR A 68 -14.34 -15.14 10.08
N TYR A 69 -13.36 -15.94 10.52
CA TYR A 69 -13.52 -16.91 11.62
C TYR A 69 -13.88 -16.24 12.95
N LEU A 70 -13.33 -15.06 13.21
CA LEU A 70 -13.65 -14.25 14.40
C LEU A 70 -14.96 -13.46 14.28
N GLY A 71 -15.64 -13.49 13.12
CA GLY A 71 -16.82 -12.69 12.84
C GLY A 71 -16.54 -11.20 12.66
N MET A 72 -15.29 -10.85 12.30
CA MET A 72 -14.83 -9.48 12.08
C MET A 72 -14.71 -9.18 10.57
N GLU A 73 -14.76 -7.89 10.21
CA GLU A 73 -14.53 -7.47 8.82
C GLU A 73 -13.04 -7.43 8.49
N PRO A 74 -12.60 -8.06 7.39
CA PRO A 74 -11.21 -7.99 6.93
C PRO A 74 -10.77 -6.55 6.64
N GLU A 75 -9.49 -6.29 6.88
CA GLU A 75 -8.88 -5.00 6.57
C GLU A 75 -8.80 -4.71 5.06
N GLY A 76 -8.84 -3.45 4.69
CA GLY A 76 -8.33 -2.99 3.40
C GLY A 76 -9.33 -2.90 2.26
N LYS A 77 -10.63 -2.98 2.50
CA LYS A 77 -11.63 -2.79 1.43
C LYS A 77 -11.61 -1.39 0.75
N ASN A 78 -10.87 -0.40 1.29
CA ASN A 78 -10.91 1.00 0.84
C ASN A 78 -9.53 1.67 0.63
N MET A 79 -8.55 0.98 0.08
CA MET A 79 -7.24 1.59 -0.25
C MET A 79 -7.29 2.52 -1.50
N ASN A 80 -8.45 2.61 -2.16
CA ASN A 80 -8.58 3.28 -3.45
C ASN A 80 -8.72 4.82 -3.38
N LYS A 81 -8.96 5.41 -2.20
CA LYS A 81 -9.19 6.87 -2.09
C LYS A 81 -8.07 7.71 -2.69
N THR A 82 -6.81 7.36 -2.42
CA THR A 82 -5.67 8.12 -2.97
C THR A 82 -5.62 8.04 -4.49
N LEU A 83 -5.95 6.87 -5.07
CA LEU A 83 -6.01 6.71 -6.52
C LEU A 83 -7.10 7.58 -7.13
N SER A 84 -8.32 7.54 -6.56
CA SER A 84 -9.43 8.38 -7.03
C SER A 84 -9.08 9.86 -6.96
N TYR A 85 -8.56 10.32 -5.83
CA TYR A 85 -8.16 11.72 -5.69
C TYR A 85 -7.05 12.14 -6.66
N ALA A 86 -6.09 11.25 -6.95
CA ALA A 86 -5.05 11.54 -7.92
C ALA A 86 -5.62 11.71 -9.34
N LEU A 87 -6.52 10.82 -9.75
CA LEU A 87 -7.18 10.90 -11.06
C LEU A 87 -8.08 12.14 -11.17
N ASP A 88 -8.88 12.44 -10.14
CA ASP A 88 -9.72 13.63 -10.08
C ASP A 88 -8.88 14.91 -10.17
N LEU A 89 -7.76 14.96 -9.43
CA LEU A 89 -6.86 16.11 -9.44
C LEU A 89 -6.20 16.34 -10.79
N LEU A 90 -5.76 15.28 -11.47
CA LEU A 90 -5.19 15.35 -12.83
C LEU A 90 -6.25 15.81 -13.81
N HIS A 91 -7.47 15.28 -13.74
CA HIS A 91 -8.58 15.68 -14.58
C HIS A 91 -8.94 17.17 -14.40
N LEU A 92 -9.01 17.66 -13.16
CA LEU A 92 -9.24 19.08 -12.87
C LEU A 92 -8.13 20.00 -13.40
N LYS A 93 -6.93 19.48 -13.60
CA LYS A 93 -5.80 20.19 -14.23
C LYS A 93 -5.79 20.04 -15.75
N GLY A 94 -6.77 19.38 -16.36
CA GLY A 94 -6.82 19.11 -17.81
C GLY A 94 -5.84 18.06 -18.29
N ILE A 95 -5.28 17.27 -17.36
CA ILE A 95 -4.28 16.23 -17.67
C ILE A 95 -4.99 14.88 -17.86
N ASN A 96 -4.78 14.25 -19.01
CA ASN A 96 -5.31 12.94 -19.33
C ASN A 96 -4.32 11.85 -18.87
N ALA A 97 -4.56 11.30 -17.68
CA ALA A 97 -3.75 10.22 -17.15
C ALA A 97 -4.15 8.86 -17.76
N LYS A 98 -3.16 7.98 -17.87
CA LYS A 98 -3.36 6.56 -18.17
C LYS A 98 -3.31 5.77 -16.86
N LEU A 99 -4.07 4.67 -16.82
CA LEU A 99 -4.19 3.82 -15.65
C LEU A 99 -4.07 2.36 -16.08
N ASP A 100 -3.09 1.67 -15.52
CA ASP A 100 -2.91 0.23 -15.68
C ASP A 100 -2.98 -0.48 -14.33
N TYR A 101 -3.37 -1.75 -14.35
CA TYR A 101 -3.45 -2.61 -13.18
C TYR A 101 -2.63 -3.87 -13.36
N GLU A 102 -1.91 -4.25 -12.31
CA GLU A 102 -1.20 -5.51 -12.21
C GLU A 102 -1.67 -6.28 -10.99
N LYS A 103 -1.97 -7.58 -11.16
CA LYS A 103 -2.21 -8.49 -10.06
C LYS A 103 -0.91 -9.20 -9.70
N GLN A 104 -0.50 -9.08 -8.44
CA GLN A 104 0.65 -9.79 -7.89
C GLN A 104 0.18 -10.81 -6.86
N GLU A 105 0.66 -12.03 -6.99
CA GLU A 105 0.49 -13.08 -6.00
C GLU A 105 1.85 -13.43 -5.42
N ARG A 106 1.94 -13.42 -4.08
CA ARG A 106 3.15 -13.77 -3.36
C ARG A 106 2.82 -14.82 -2.31
N LYS A 107 3.64 -15.86 -2.26
CA LYS A 107 3.53 -16.94 -1.28
C LYS A 107 4.69 -16.84 -0.30
N TYR A 108 4.36 -16.97 0.97
CA TYR A 108 5.31 -16.93 2.07
C TYR A 108 5.08 -18.11 2.99
N GLU A 109 6.11 -18.50 3.70
CA GLU A 109 6.03 -19.45 4.81
C GLU A 109 6.63 -18.77 6.04
N TYR A 110 5.90 -18.77 7.14
CA TYR A 110 6.31 -18.14 8.38
C TYR A 110 6.18 -19.13 9.55
N PRO A 111 7.08 -19.05 10.56
CA PRO A 111 6.90 -19.80 11.79
C PRO A 111 5.54 -19.51 12.43
N LEU A 112 4.88 -20.54 12.93
CA LEU A 112 3.55 -20.44 13.54
C LEU A 112 3.49 -19.37 14.64
N GLU A 113 4.46 -19.35 15.54
CA GLU A 113 4.47 -18.41 16.66
C GLU A 113 4.62 -16.95 16.20
N ASP A 114 5.40 -16.71 15.13
CA ASP A 114 5.55 -15.37 14.56
C ASP A 114 4.23 -14.88 13.95
N VAL A 115 3.49 -15.75 13.27
CA VAL A 115 2.18 -15.43 12.70
C VAL A 115 1.14 -15.18 13.77
N ILE A 116 1.13 -16.01 14.84
CA ILE A 116 0.24 -15.82 15.99
C ILE A 116 0.49 -14.45 16.63
N TRP A 117 1.75 -14.12 16.87
CA TRP A 117 2.12 -12.83 17.46
C TRP A 117 1.72 -11.66 16.56
N GLU A 118 2.11 -11.69 15.28
CA GLU A 118 1.85 -10.60 14.32
C GLU A 118 0.35 -10.39 14.12
N TYR A 119 -0.41 -11.47 13.86
CA TYR A 119 -1.83 -11.34 13.56
C TYR A 119 -2.66 -10.95 14.78
N THR A 120 -2.29 -11.45 15.97
CA THR A 120 -2.90 -11.01 17.23
C THR A 120 -2.67 -9.53 17.45
N ALA A 121 -1.43 -9.05 17.35
CA ALA A 121 -1.09 -7.63 17.53
C ALA A 121 -1.80 -6.74 16.49
N ARG A 122 -1.87 -7.21 15.24
CA ARG A 122 -2.52 -6.49 14.15
C ARG A 122 -4.03 -6.35 14.36
N ILE A 123 -4.72 -7.41 14.77
CA ILE A 123 -6.14 -7.37 15.08
C ILE A 123 -6.38 -6.52 16.33
N GLU A 124 -5.57 -6.68 17.37
CA GLU A 124 -5.68 -5.95 18.65
C GLU A 124 -5.47 -4.43 18.47
N SER A 125 -4.71 -4.00 17.45
CA SER A 125 -4.53 -2.58 17.15
C SER A 125 -5.84 -1.86 16.73
N ARG A 126 -6.89 -2.60 16.42
CA ARG A 126 -8.18 -2.09 15.91
C ARG A 126 -9.41 -2.61 16.63
N HIS A 127 -9.30 -3.77 17.25
CA HIS A 127 -10.39 -4.47 17.91
C HIS A 127 -9.92 -4.89 19.32
N ALA A 128 -10.73 -4.62 20.33
CA ALA A 128 -10.45 -5.15 21.67
C ALA A 128 -10.61 -6.67 21.62
N LEU A 129 -9.52 -7.41 21.89
CA LEU A 129 -9.53 -8.87 21.95
C LEU A 129 -9.65 -9.36 23.38
N THR A 130 -10.52 -10.33 23.58
CA THR A 130 -10.59 -11.10 24.83
C THR A 130 -9.56 -12.23 24.82
N ASP A 131 -9.27 -12.81 26.00
CA ASP A 131 -8.40 -13.99 26.08
C ASP A 131 -8.97 -15.17 25.28
N GLN A 132 -10.30 -15.28 25.20
CA GLN A 132 -10.96 -16.29 24.39
C GLN A 132 -10.70 -16.05 22.88
N ASP A 133 -10.71 -14.80 22.43
CA ASP A 133 -10.39 -14.49 21.03
C ASP A 133 -8.94 -14.80 20.69
N LYS A 134 -8.01 -14.52 21.61
CA LYS A 134 -6.58 -14.89 21.45
C LYS A 134 -6.39 -16.41 21.37
N GLN A 135 -7.17 -17.18 22.15
CA GLN A 135 -7.17 -18.64 22.05
C GLN A 135 -7.73 -19.14 20.71
N LYS A 136 -8.80 -18.51 20.21
CA LYS A 136 -9.35 -18.84 18.88
C LYS A 136 -8.36 -18.54 17.76
N ILE A 137 -7.65 -17.39 17.83
CA ILE A 137 -6.58 -17.04 16.88
C ILE A 137 -5.51 -18.12 16.84
N ARG A 138 -5.00 -18.51 18.02
CA ARG A 138 -4.00 -19.57 18.13
C ARG A 138 -4.52 -20.89 17.56
N GLY A 139 -5.72 -21.31 17.92
CA GLY A 139 -6.33 -22.54 17.43
C GLY A 139 -6.43 -22.55 15.90
N TYR A 140 -7.03 -21.52 15.32
CA TYR A 140 -7.19 -21.38 13.87
C TYR A 140 -5.85 -21.46 13.12
N LEU A 141 -4.83 -20.76 13.60
CA LEU A 141 -3.51 -20.76 12.96
C LEU A 141 -2.78 -22.09 13.14
N SER A 142 -2.95 -22.74 14.30
CA SER A 142 -2.39 -24.09 14.55
C SER A 142 -3.00 -25.15 13.64
N ASP A 143 -4.30 -25.05 13.36
CA ASP A 143 -5.00 -25.97 12.43
C ASP A 143 -4.53 -25.80 10.98
N LEU A 144 -4.05 -24.62 10.61
CA LEU A 144 -3.50 -24.33 9.28
C LEU A 144 -2.00 -24.63 9.15
N ALA A 145 -1.30 -24.80 10.28
CA ALA A 145 0.15 -24.99 10.26
C ALA A 145 0.54 -26.41 9.80
N GLU A 146 1.52 -26.49 8.94
CA GLU A 146 2.20 -27.71 8.54
C GLU A 146 3.64 -27.66 9.06
N LYS A 147 4.04 -28.59 9.92
CA LYS A 147 5.41 -28.63 10.50
C LYS A 147 5.82 -27.31 11.15
N ASP A 148 4.92 -26.73 11.95
CA ASP A 148 5.07 -25.44 12.64
C ASP A 148 5.28 -24.23 11.68
N MET A 149 4.90 -24.38 10.41
CA MET A 149 4.93 -23.29 9.43
C MET A 149 3.53 -23.00 8.89
N VAL A 150 3.21 -21.72 8.76
CA VAL A 150 1.95 -21.25 8.16
C VAL A 150 2.25 -20.73 6.75
N LYS A 151 1.55 -21.29 5.76
CA LYS A 151 1.64 -20.85 4.36
C LYS A 151 0.66 -19.69 4.13
N GLU A 152 1.19 -18.51 3.88
CA GLU A 152 0.41 -17.31 3.59
C GLU A 152 0.47 -16.98 2.10
N THR A 153 -0.68 -16.67 1.52
CA THR A 153 -0.76 -16.14 0.14
C THR A 153 -1.29 -14.72 0.19
N THR A 154 -0.47 -13.77 -0.24
CA THR A 154 -0.87 -12.38 -0.40
C THR A 154 -1.18 -12.08 -1.86
N ILE A 155 -2.40 -11.60 -2.12
CA ILE A 155 -2.83 -11.15 -3.44
C ILE A 155 -2.95 -9.63 -3.40
N SER A 156 -2.15 -8.94 -4.20
CA SER A 156 -2.16 -7.48 -4.31
C SER A 156 -2.58 -7.06 -5.71
N GLN A 157 -3.48 -6.09 -5.79
CA GLN A 157 -3.74 -5.36 -7.02
C GLN A 157 -3.01 -4.02 -6.94
N ILE A 158 -2.12 -3.77 -7.89
CA ILE A 158 -1.30 -2.57 -7.97
C ILE A 158 -1.83 -1.74 -9.14
N ALA A 159 -2.01 -0.44 -8.91
CA ALA A 159 -2.32 0.52 -9.95
C ALA A 159 -1.09 1.35 -10.28
N ALA A 160 -0.83 1.54 -11.56
CA ALA A 160 0.11 2.49 -12.09
C ALA A 160 -0.67 3.60 -12.82
N VAL A 161 -0.60 4.81 -12.30
CA VAL A 161 -1.12 6.02 -12.93
C VAL A 161 0.06 6.78 -13.52
N TYR A 162 0.00 7.09 -14.81
CA TYR A 162 1.07 7.85 -15.46
C TYR A 162 0.50 8.90 -16.40
N TRP A 163 1.17 10.02 -16.46
CA TRP A 163 0.73 11.18 -17.22
C TRP A 163 1.92 11.98 -17.76
N GLN A 164 1.66 12.73 -18.81
CA GLN A 164 2.60 13.69 -19.36
C GLN A 164 2.28 15.09 -18.82
N VAL A 165 3.31 15.85 -18.48
CA VAL A 165 3.20 17.22 -17.98
C VAL A 165 3.23 18.23 -19.12
#